data_17d495df1378e188a2647f5f607d2f5e
#
_entry.id   17d495df1378e188a2647f5f607d2f5e
#
_cell.length_a   1.000
_cell.length_b   1.000
_cell.length_c   1.000
_cell.angle_alpha   90.00
_cell.angle_beta   90.00
_cell.angle_gamma   90.00
#
_symmetry.space_group_name_H-M   'P 1'
#
loop_
_entity.id
_entity.type
_entity.pdbx_description
1 polymer ?
#
loop_
_entity_poly.entity_id
_entity_poly.type
_entity_poly.pdbx_seq_one_letter_code
_entity_poly.pdbx_strand_id
1 'polypeptide(L)'
;MRVHNLYVDAKGETHFRDIEVEFTESGRAGKTSKRIPATGIIFRQVQPDYDLDWHPAPRRQYMINLDAGVQITASDGESRKIGAGEVILVEDTSGKGHLSKALDGRLRHCIFVTLDDK
;
A
#
# COMPACT_ATOMS: atom_id res chain seq x y z
N MET A 1 -7.82 11.65 -6.54
CA MET A 1 -7.75 10.45 -5.68
C MET A 1 -6.29 10.16 -5.40
N ARG A 2 -5.92 10.24 -4.14
CA ARG A 2 -4.54 9.99 -3.71
C ARG A 2 -4.30 8.50 -3.45
N VAL A 3 -3.14 8.01 -3.91
CA VAL A 3 -2.61 6.71 -3.53
C VAL A 3 -1.28 6.96 -2.81
N HIS A 4 -1.15 6.43 -1.59
CA HIS A 4 0.16 6.45 -0.92
C HIS A 4 1.11 5.55 -1.69
N ASN A 5 2.38 5.93 -1.79
CA ASN A 5 3.38 5.06 -2.40
C ASN A 5 4.56 4.90 -1.45
N LEU A 6 4.89 3.67 -1.16
CA LEU A 6 6.07 3.30 -0.38
C LEU A 6 7.07 2.68 -1.35
N TYR A 7 8.23 3.32 -1.52
CA TYR A 7 9.23 2.89 -2.49
C TYR A 7 10.62 2.87 -1.85
N VAL A 8 11.57 2.23 -2.52
CA VAL A 8 12.95 2.13 -2.06
C VAL A 8 13.86 2.88 -3.03
N ASP A 9 14.84 3.62 -2.48
CA ASP A 9 15.81 4.33 -3.29
C ASP A 9 17.04 3.43 -3.61
N ALA A 10 18.00 3.97 -4.34
CA ALA A 10 19.17 3.23 -4.77
C ALA A 10 20.08 2.80 -3.60
N LYS A 11 19.92 3.42 -2.44
CA LYS A 11 20.69 3.10 -1.23
C LYS A 11 19.98 2.13 -0.31
N GLY A 12 18.77 1.67 -0.68
CA GLY A 12 17.99 0.76 0.14
C GLY A 12 17.13 1.43 1.19
N GLU A 13 17.08 2.77 1.21
CA GLU A 13 16.22 3.52 2.13
C GLU A 13 14.81 3.60 1.57
N THR A 14 13.80 3.40 2.42
CA THR A 14 12.41 3.49 2.00
C THR A 14 11.83 4.87 2.30
N HIS A 15 10.93 5.29 1.44
CA HIS A 15 10.31 6.61 1.48
C HIS A 15 8.85 6.52 1.11
N PHE A 16 8.06 7.47 1.61
CA PHE A 16 6.69 7.68 1.14
C PHE A 16 6.63 8.85 0.17
N ARG A 17 5.68 8.77 -0.74
CA ARG A 17 5.22 9.89 -1.55
C ARG A 17 3.75 9.70 -1.88
N ASP A 18 3.12 10.75 -2.38
CA ASP A 18 1.75 10.68 -2.85
C ASP A 18 1.74 10.51 -4.36
N ILE A 19 0.86 9.64 -4.83
CA ILE A 19 0.55 9.52 -6.25
C ILE A 19 -0.87 10.04 -6.43
N GLU A 20 -1.04 11.00 -7.33
CA GLU A 20 -2.36 11.45 -7.72
C GLU A 20 -2.82 10.64 -8.91
N VAL A 21 -3.94 9.93 -8.76
CA VAL A 21 -4.48 9.11 -9.85
C VAL A 21 -5.01 10.01 -10.93
N GLU A 22 -4.54 9.81 -12.17
CA GLU A 22 -5.00 10.56 -13.32
C GLU A 22 -6.21 9.85 -13.94
N PHE A 23 -7.32 10.57 -14.06
CA PHE A 23 -8.53 10.07 -14.70
C PHE A 23 -8.54 10.52 -16.15
N THR A 24 -8.25 9.58 -17.05
CA THR A 24 -8.04 9.89 -18.47
C THR A 24 -9.27 9.71 -19.34
N GLU A 25 -10.30 9.02 -18.82
CA GLU A 25 -11.53 8.75 -19.55
C GLU A 25 -12.73 9.19 -18.74
N SER A 26 -13.76 9.68 -19.42
CA SER A 26 -14.97 10.15 -18.78
C SER A 26 -16.19 9.65 -19.54
N GLY A 27 -17.23 9.25 -18.84
CA GLY A 27 -18.45 8.76 -19.42
C GLY A 27 -19.58 8.71 -18.39
N ARG A 28 -20.69 8.06 -18.76
CA ARG A 28 -21.86 7.97 -17.87
C ARG A 28 -21.57 7.18 -16.58
N ALA A 29 -20.61 6.27 -16.64
CA ALA A 29 -20.20 5.48 -15.48
C ALA A 29 -19.19 6.21 -14.59
N GLY A 30 -18.81 7.43 -14.94
CA GLY A 30 -17.85 8.23 -14.19
C GLY A 30 -16.53 8.40 -14.93
N LYS A 31 -15.52 8.83 -14.20
CA LYS A 31 -14.17 8.98 -14.74
C LYS A 31 -13.31 7.80 -14.35
N THR A 32 -12.48 7.32 -15.25
CA THR A 32 -11.60 6.18 -15.00
C THR A 32 -10.16 6.50 -15.34
N SER A 33 -9.25 5.88 -14.62
CA SER A 33 -7.84 5.89 -14.98
C SER A 33 -7.59 4.92 -16.14
N LYS A 34 -6.38 4.95 -16.68
CA LYS A 34 -5.93 3.85 -17.53
C LYS A 34 -6.00 2.54 -16.76
N ARG A 35 -6.20 1.45 -17.49
CA ARG A 35 -6.13 0.11 -16.90
C ARG A 35 -4.68 -0.18 -16.54
N ILE A 36 -4.46 -0.57 -15.29
CA ILE A 36 -3.13 -0.95 -14.80
C ILE A 36 -3.05 -2.48 -14.87
N PRO A 37 -2.07 -3.05 -15.59
CA PRO A 37 -1.91 -4.50 -15.60
C PRO A 37 -1.64 -5.03 -14.21
N ALA A 38 -2.31 -6.12 -13.85
CA ALA A 38 -2.16 -6.76 -12.56
C ALA A 38 -2.06 -8.27 -12.74
N THR A 39 -1.43 -8.96 -11.78
CA THR A 39 -1.19 -10.39 -11.87
C THR A 39 -2.14 -11.22 -11.02
N GLY A 40 -2.82 -10.61 -10.06
CA GLY A 40 -3.77 -11.36 -9.23
C GLY A 40 -4.34 -10.50 -8.12
N ILE A 41 -5.22 -11.13 -7.33
CA ILE A 41 -5.87 -10.49 -6.20
C ILE A 41 -5.81 -11.44 -5.00
N ILE A 42 -5.54 -10.89 -3.80
CA ILE A 42 -5.48 -11.65 -2.55
C ILE A 42 -6.38 -10.96 -1.54
N PHE A 43 -7.27 -11.73 -0.92
CA PHE A 43 -8.08 -11.25 0.20
C PHE A 43 -7.35 -11.59 1.49
N ARG A 44 -7.26 -10.63 2.43
CA ARG A 44 -6.45 -10.78 3.62
C ARG A 44 -7.21 -10.33 4.86
N GLN A 45 -7.10 -11.13 5.94
CA GLN A 45 -7.59 -10.77 7.26
C GLN A 45 -6.39 -10.62 8.19
N VAL A 46 -6.34 -9.52 8.94
CA VAL A 46 -5.22 -9.18 9.83
C VAL A 46 -5.75 -9.00 11.25
N GLN A 47 -5.12 -9.69 12.18
CA GLN A 47 -5.54 -9.68 13.59
C GLN A 47 -5.26 -8.33 14.26
N PRO A 48 -6.02 -7.99 15.33
CA PRO A 48 -5.85 -6.70 16.02
C PRO A 48 -4.48 -6.46 16.64
N ASP A 49 -3.74 -7.51 16.93
CA ASP A 49 -2.40 -7.43 17.53
C ASP A 49 -1.28 -7.44 16.51
N TYR A 50 -1.60 -7.29 15.23
CA TYR A 50 -0.61 -7.27 14.15
C TYR A 50 0.46 -6.23 14.41
N ASP A 51 1.72 -6.67 14.40
CA ASP A 51 2.88 -5.81 14.62
C ASP A 51 4.08 -6.49 13.97
N LEU A 52 4.45 -6.03 12.80
CA LEU A 52 5.49 -6.67 12.02
C LEU A 52 6.73 -5.78 11.96
N ASP A 53 7.86 -6.35 12.36
CA ASP A 53 9.15 -5.69 12.38
C ASP A 53 9.65 -5.40 10.95
N TRP A 54 10.79 -4.72 10.83
CA TRP A 54 11.36 -4.31 9.54
C TRP A 54 11.38 -5.46 8.54
N HIS A 55 10.74 -5.25 7.41
CA HIS A 55 10.68 -6.24 6.34
C HIS A 55 10.39 -5.54 5.02
N PRO A 56 10.98 -6.02 3.91
CA PRO A 56 10.57 -5.54 2.58
C PRO A 56 9.24 -6.16 2.15
N ALA A 57 8.62 -5.56 1.16
CA ALA A 57 7.42 -6.15 0.57
C ALA A 57 7.79 -7.41 -0.22
N PRO A 58 6.94 -8.44 -0.20
CA PRO A 58 7.24 -9.67 -0.95
C PRO A 58 7.15 -9.46 -2.46
N ARG A 59 6.42 -8.46 -2.91
CA ARG A 59 6.22 -8.11 -4.32
C ARG A 59 5.66 -6.70 -4.42
N ARG A 60 5.73 -6.11 -5.60
CA ARG A 60 5.00 -4.86 -5.87
C ARG A 60 3.51 -5.16 -5.86
N GLN A 61 2.76 -4.36 -5.13
CA GLN A 61 1.32 -4.58 -5.03
C GLN A 61 0.62 -3.34 -4.50
N TYR A 62 -0.63 -3.18 -4.88
CA TYR A 62 -1.53 -2.28 -4.19
C TYR A 62 -2.13 -2.98 -2.98
N MET A 63 -2.30 -2.25 -1.89
CA MET A 63 -3.11 -2.71 -0.77
C MET A 63 -4.27 -1.74 -0.58
N ILE A 64 -5.47 -2.30 -0.50
CA ILE A 64 -6.69 -1.54 -0.29
C ILE A 64 -7.26 -1.96 1.05
N ASN A 65 -7.28 -1.02 2.01
CA ASN A 65 -7.91 -1.27 3.31
C ASN A 65 -9.42 -1.11 3.18
N LEU A 66 -10.17 -2.04 3.75
CA LEU A 66 -11.62 -2.03 3.65
C LEU A 66 -12.27 -1.44 4.91
N ASP A 67 -11.96 -1.95 6.09
CA ASP A 67 -12.71 -1.68 7.31
C ASP A 67 -11.89 -1.13 8.47
N ALA A 68 -10.58 -1.13 8.35
CA ALA A 68 -9.69 -0.63 9.39
C ALA A 68 -8.38 -0.17 8.76
N GLY A 69 -7.51 0.43 9.54
CA GLY A 69 -6.25 0.98 9.07
C GLY A 69 -5.02 0.22 9.53
N VAL A 70 -3.89 0.66 9.01
CA VAL A 70 -2.56 0.16 9.38
C VAL A 70 -1.62 1.36 9.49
N GLN A 71 -0.69 1.31 10.43
CA GLN A 71 0.38 2.31 10.51
C GLN A 71 1.64 1.69 9.90
N ILE A 72 2.22 2.39 8.93
CA ILE A 72 3.42 1.95 8.24
C ILE A 72 4.50 3.00 8.44
N THR A 73 5.70 2.56 8.83
CA THR A 73 6.85 3.43 9.03
C THR A 73 7.94 3.06 8.04
N ALA A 74 8.36 4.03 7.24
CA ALA A 74 9.47 3.87 6.31
C ALA A 74 10.81 3.97 7.05
N SER A 75 11.87 3.46 6.45
CA SER A 75 13.20 3.47 7.09
C SER A 75 13.79 4.87 7.20
N ASP A 76 13.27 5.85 6.46
CA ASP A 76 13.67 7.25 6.60
C ASP A 76 13.04 7.94 7.82
N GLY A 77 12.16 7.25 8.55
CA GLY A 77 11.52 7.74 9.75
C GLY A 77 10.10 8.26 9.54
N GLU A 78 9.66 8.45 8.31
CA GLU A 78 8.29 8.90 8.07
C GLU A 78 7.31 7.77 8.37
N SER A 79 6.22 8.10 9.08
CA SER A 79 5.16 7.17 9.42
C SER A 79 3.84 7.68 8.88
N ARG A 80 3.04 6.77 8.32
CA ARG A 80 1.71 7.12 7.82
C ARG A 80 0.67 6.15 8.36
N LYS A 81 -0.50 6.71 8.65
CA LYS A 81 -1.68 5.93 9.00
C LYS A 81 -2.50 5.76 7.72
N ILE A 82 -2.55 4.53 7.22
CA ILE A 82 -3.32 4.19 6.03
C ILE A 82 -4.66 3.69 6.52
N GLY A 83 -5.69 4.52 6.40
CA GLY A 83 -7.01 4.24 6.98
C GLY A 83 -7.89 3.34 6.13
N ALA A 84 -9.09 3.09 6.64
CA ALA A 84 -10.12 2.37 5.89
C ALA A 84 -10.45 3.13 4.60
N GLY A 85 -10.58 2.41 3.48
CA GLY A 85 -10.87 3.00 2.19
C GLY A 85 -9.66 3.60 1.49
N GLU A 86 -8.49 3.64 2.13
CA GLU A 86 -7.30 4.20 1.51
C GLU A 86 -6.48 3.13 0.79
N VAL A 87 -5.72 3.57 -0.19
CA VAL A 87 -4.94 2.71 -1.06
C VAL A 87 -3.47 3.07 -0.95
N ILE A 88 -2.61 2.06 -0.86
CA ILE A 88 -1.16 2.22 -0.90
C ILE A 88 -0.56 1.32 -1.97
N LEU A 89 0.36 1.87 -2.76
CA LEU A 89 1.20 1.10 -3.68
C LEU A 89 2.52 0.81 -2.97
N VAL A 90 2.78 -0.46 -2.71
CA VAL A 90 3.97 -0.92 -1.99
C VAL A 90 4.97 -1.43 -3.00
N GLU A 91 6.16 -0.82 -3.02
CA GLU A 91 7.20 -1.12 -4.02
C GLU A 91 8.57 -1.34 -3.38
N ASP A 92 8.69 -1.39 -2.07
CA ASP A 92 9.95 -1.62 -1.36
C ASP A 92 10.28 -3.11 -1.29
N THR A 93 10.52 -3.71 -2.45
CA THR A 93 10.78 -5.15 -2.56
C THR A 93 12.21 -5.54 -2.19
N SER A 94 13.03 -4.57 -1.85
CA SER A 94 14.42 -4.77 -1.40
C SER A 94 14.80 -3.68 -0.41
N GLY A 95 16.01 -3.74 0.15
CA GLY A 95 16.52 -2.74 1.06
C GLY A 95 16.03 -2.91 2.48
N LYS A 96 15.95 -1.77 3.21
CA LYS A 96 15.66 -1.78 4.65
C LYS A 96 14.22 -2.16 5.00
N GLY A 97 13.29 -2.01 4.04
CA GLY A 97 11.91 -2.35 4.28
C GLY A 97 11.18 -1.32 5.12
N HIS A 98 10.12 -1.77 5.77
CA HIS A 98 9.23 -0.93 6.58
C HIS A 98 8.72 -1.69 7.80
N LEU A 99 8.25 -0.92 8.78
CA LEU A 99 7.48 -1.45 9.92
C LEU A 99 6.01 -1.34 9.59
N SER A 100 5.19 -2.27 10.08
CA SER A 100 3.74 -2.13 9.97
C SER A 100 3.05 -2.69 11.20
N LYS A 101 2.00 -2.00 11.67
CA LYS A 101 1.23 -2.45 12.83
C LYS A 101 -0.22 -2.03 12.72
N ALA A 102 -1.09 -2.77 13.40
CA ALA A 102 -2.51 -2.47 13.45
C ALA A 102 -2.75 -1.07 14.02
N LEU A 103 -3.75 -0.38 13.49
CA LEU A 103 -4.26 0.85 14.07
C LEU A 103 -5.43 0.52 14.99
N ASP A 104 -5.44 1.17 16.16
CA ASP A 104 -6.56 1.13 17.11
C ASP A 104 -6.93 -0.29 17.56
N GLY A 105 -6.02 -1.25 17.43
CA GLY A 105 -6.27 -2.63 17.88
C GLY A 105 -7.48 -3.27 17.20
N ARG A 106 -7.73 -3.00 15.93
CA ARG A 106 -8.91 -3.48 15.22
C ARG A 106 -8.56 -4.59 14.24
N LEU A 107 -9.45 -5.56 14.12
CA LEU A 107 -9.41 -6.54 13.05
C LEU A 107 -9.52 -5.81 11.70
N ARG A 108 -8.69 -6.17 10.74
CA ARG A 108 -8.63 -5.50 9.45
C ARG A 108 -8.81 -6.49 8.31
N HIS A 109 -9.64 -6.11 7.35
CA HIS A 109 -9.75 -6.79 6.06
C HIS A 109 -9.17 -5.87 5.00
N CYS A 110 -8.35 -6.44 4.14
CA CYS A 110 -7.75 -5.70 3.04
C CYS A 110 -7.61 -6.58 1.81
N ILE A 111 -7.33 -5.94 0.68
CA ILE A 111 -7.15 -6.61 -0.59
C ILE A 111 -5.77 -6.23 -1.11
N PHE A 112 -4.99 -7.22 -1.54
CA PHE A 112 -3.81 -6.99 -2.34
C PHE A 112 -4.15 -7.19 -3.82
N VAL A 113 -3.70 -6.25 -4.64
CA VAL A 113 -3.70 -6.41 -6.10
C VAL A 113 -2.23 -6.49 -6.50
N THR A 114 -1.79 -7.66 -6.90
CA THR A 114 -0.37 -7.93 -7.16
C THR A 114 0.03 -7.45 -8.55
N LEU A 115 1.26 -6.99 -8.67
CA LEU A 115 1.81 -6.43 -9.91
C LEU A 115 3.10 -7.16 -10.29
N ASP A 116 3.51 -7.01 -11.54
CA ASP A 116 4.83 -7.45 -11.96
C ASP A 116 5.92 -6.62 -11.28
N ASP A 117 7.12 -7.17 -11.15
CA ASP A 117 8.26 -6.54 -10.45
C ASP A 117 8.94 -5.44 -11.26
N LYS A 118 8.24 -4.79 -12.13
CA LYS A 118 8.83 -3.72 -12.94
C LYS A 118 8.32 -2.36 -12.59
#